data_8e768edd66cece717c66bf964173c6ab
#
_entry.id   8e768edd66cece717c66bf964173c6ab
#
_cell.length_a   1.000
_cell.length_b   1.000
_cell.length_c   1.000
_cell.angle_alpha   90.00
_cell.angle_beta   90.00
_cell.angle_gamma   90.00
#
_symmetry.space_group_name_H-M   'P 1'
#
loop_
_entity.id
_entity.type
_entity.pdbx_description
1 polymer ?
#
loop_
_entity_poly.entity_id
_entity_poly.type
_entity_poly.pdbx_seq_one_letter_code
_entity_poly.pdbx_strand_id
1 'polypeptide(L)'
;LLEQNYGPARAQYTRLGLPLYDVEKLIHTGDNENANLQHNPETIHKLAADAVFDQYALLDCLPNHLADAHMAGLIHIHELEYFVTRPFCQEHDLRFFLKNGLIVDGQGVHTAVAGPAKHPEVAILHAAKALAAAQTNWAGGQGYDSFNVWLAPFLEGLPYERVKQLAQMFIYELSQ
;
A
#
# COMPACT_ATOMS: atom_id res chain seq x y z
N LEU A 1 -6.12 -2.06 37.50
CA LEU A 1 -4.66 -2.01 37.31
C LEU A 1 -4.28 -1.68 35.88
N LEU A 2 -4.87 -2.35 34.89
CA LEU A 2 -4.61 -2.10 33.46
C LEU A 2 -5.13 -0.72 33.04
N GLU A 3 -6.35 -0.36 33.42
CA GLU A 3 -6.91 0.96 33.13
C GLU A 3 -6.12 2.11 33.74
N GLN A 4 -5.56 1.91 34.93
CA GLN A 4 -4.72 2.90 35.60
C GLN A 4 -3.39 3.13 34.91
N ASN A 5 -2.79 2.08 34.35
CA ASN A 5 -1.44 2.14 33.80
C ASN A 5 -1.41 2.44 32.30
N TYR A 6 -2.46 2.01 31.56
CA TYR A 6 -2.39 2.02 30.09
C TYR A 6 -3.51 2.84 29.45
N GLY A 7 -4.52 3.25 30.21
CA GLY A 7 -5.70 3.91 29.68
C GLY A 7 -6.75 2.95 29.10
N PRO A 8 -7.93 3.48 28.71
CA PRO A 8 -9.08 2.68 28.27
C PRO A 8 -8.79 1.81 27.05
N ALA A 9 -8.06 2.32 26.04
CA ALA A 9 -7.76 1.58 24.84
C ALA A 9 -6.90 0.35 25.15
N ARG A 10 -5.81 0.52 25.89
CA ARG A 10 -4.94 -0.60 26.30
C ARG A 10 -5.68 -1.61 27.18
N ALA A 11 -6.50 -1.13 28.12
CA ALA A 11 -7.29 -2.00 28.96
C ALA A 11 -8.29 -2.82 28.15
N GLN A 12 -8.91 -2.25 27.15
CA GLN A 12 -9.85 -2.93 26.26
C GLN A 12 -9.19 -4.06 25.50
N TYR A 13 -8.08 -3.82 24.82
CA TYR A 13 -7.34 -4.84 24.09
C TYR A 13 -6.85 -5.96 25.01
N THR A 14 -6.34 -5.62 26.18
CA THR A 14 -5.84 -6.61 27.11
C THR A 14 -6.94 -7.50 27.74
N ARG A 15 -8.15 -6.92 27.94
CA ARG A 15 -9.30 -7.68 28.47
C ARG A 15 -9.94 -8.61 27.45
N LEU A 16 -10.03 -8.18 26.20
CA LEU A 16 -10.66 -8.96 25.14
C LEU A 16 -9.77 -10.13 24.67
N GLY A 17 -8.56 -10.21 25.19
CA GLY A 17 -7.54 -11.03 24.59
C GLY A 17 -7.14 -10.43 23.23
N LEU A 18 -6.05 -10.88 22.68
CA LEU A 18 -5.65 -10.45 21.36
C LEU A 18 -6.59 -11.11 20.35
N PRO A 19 -7.30 -10.36 19.50
CA PRO A 19 -8.09 -10.93 18.40
C PRO A 19 -7.27 -11.87 17.51
N LEU A 20 -5.96 -11.72 17.57
CA LEU A 20 -4.96 -12.58 16.94
C LEU A 20 -5.13 -14.07 17.17
N TYR A 21 -5.60 -14.46 18.35
CA TYR A 21 -5.74 -15.87 18.69
C TYR A 21 -7.07 -16.48 18.26
N ASP A 22 -7.97 -15.65 17.78
CA ASP A 22 -9.23 -16.08 17.17
C ASP A 22 -9.11 -16.06 15.65
N VAL A 23 -8.20 -16.89 15.13
CA VAL A 23 -7.97 -17.01 13.68
C VAL A 23 -9.24 -17.46 12.95
N GLU A 24 -10.05 -18.32 13.57
CA GLU A 24 -11.31 -18.76 13.01
C GLU A 24 -12.28 -17.59 12.83
N LYS A 25 -12.37 -16.72 13.81
CA LYS A 25 -13.16 -15.50 13.71
C LYS A 25 -12.64 -14.56 12.62
N LEU A 26 -11.33 -14.37 12.52
CA LEU A 26 -10.71 -13.56 11.46
C LEU A 26 -11.03 -14.12 10.06
N ILE A 27 -10.99 -15.43 9.90
CA ILE A 27 -11.32 -16.09 8.63
C ILE A 27 -12.79 -15.90 8.25
N HIS A 28 -13.70 -15.93 9.24
CA HIS A 28 -15.14 -15.91 8.99
C HIS A 28 -15.76 -14.49 9.00
N THR A 29 -15.17 -13.53 9.68
CA THR A 29 -15.75 -12.18 9.77
C THR A 29 -15.39 -11.29 8.61
N GLY A 30 -14.40 -11.63 7.81
CA GLY A 30 -13.94 -10.92 6.61
C GLY A 30 -14.22 -9.41 6.60
N ASP A 31 -13.23 -8.63 6.32
CA ASP A 31 -13.42 -7.19 6.16
C ASP A 31 -14.34 -6.93 4.96
N ASN A 32 -15.56 -6.47 5.24
CA ASN A 32 -16.54 -6.15 4.21
C ASN A 32 -16.33 -4.76 3.59
N GLU A 33 -15.36 -3.99 4.06
CA GLU A 33 -15.07 -2.65 3.54
C GLU A 33 -14.48 -2.72 2.14
N ASN A 34 -13.83 -3.83 1.80
CA ASN A 34 -13.26 -4.05 0.49
C ASN A 34 -13.97 -5.23 -0.21
N ALA A 35 -15.00 -4.92 -0.99
CA ALA A 35 -15.79 -5.91 -1.73
C ALA A 35 -14.97 -6.83 -2.67
N ASN A 36 -13.71 -6.49 -2.91
CA ASN A 36 -12.77 -7.23 -3.74
C ASN A 36 -11.88 -8.21 -2.96
N LEU A 37 -11.93 -8.21 -1.63
CA LEU A 37 -11.20 -9.15 -0.80
C LEU A 37 -11.87 -10.53 -0.88
N GLN A 38 -11.30 -11.39 -1.69
CA GLN A 38 -11.64 -12.82 -1.64
C GLN A 38 -10.85 -13.50 -0.53
N HIS A 39 -11.49 -14.42 0.18
CA HIS A 39 -10.81 -15.26 1.18
C HIS A 39 -9.82 -16.20 0.47
N ASN A 40 -8.59 -15.75 0.37
CA ASN A 40 -7.47 -16.54 -0.09
C ASN A 40 -6.36 -16.56 0.98
N PRO A 41 -5.34 -17.41 0.84
CA PRO A 41 -4.28 -17.51 1.86
C PRO A 41 -3.61 -16.16 2.18
N GLU A 42 -3.42 -15.31 1.18
CA GLU A 42 -2.80 -14.00 1.35
C GLU A 42 -3.67 -13.05 2.17
N THR A 43 -4.98 -13.04 1.92
CA THR A 43 -5.95 -12.23 2.68
C THR A 43 -5.97 -12.65 4.14
N ILE A 44 -5.90 -13.94 4.44
CA ILE A 44 -5.86 -14.46 5.83
C ILE A 44 -4.59 -14.00 6.53
N HIS A 45 -3.45 -14.09 5.87
CA HIS A 45 -2.18 -13.59 6.40
C HIS A 45 -2.22 -12.09 6.65
N LYS A 46 -2.81 -11.32 5.72
CA LYS A 46 -3.00 -9.88 5.88
C LYS A 46 -3.84 -9.56 7.10
N LEU A 47 -5.01 -10.18 7.26
CA LEU A 47 -5.89 -9.92 8.40
C LEU A 47 -5.22 -10.22 9.74
N ALA A 48 -4.44 -11.29 9.82
CA ALA A 48 -3.67 -11.60 11.02
C ALA A 48 -2.58 -10.56 11.30
N ALA A 49 -1.87 -10.12 10.27
CA ALA A 49 -0.86 -9.07 10.38
C ALA A 49 -1.48 -7.73 10.80
N ASP A 50 -2.59 -7.34 10.18
CA ASP A 50 -3.33 -6.12 10.50
C ASP A 50 -3.72 -6.09 11.99
N ALA A 51 -4.31 -7.16 12.49
CA ALA A 51 -4.68 -7.26 13.91
C ALA A 51 -3.49 -7.13 14.87
N VAL A 52 -2.31 -7.63 14.50
CA VAL A 52 -1.07 -7.45 15.28
C VAL A 52 -0.63 -5.99 15.29
N PHE A 53 -0.55 -5.39 14.10
CA PHE A 53 0.00 -4.04 13.97
C PHE A 53 -0.94 -2.97 14.51
N ASP A 54 -2.26 -3.13 14.40
CA ASP A 54 -3.24 -2.29 15.07
C ASP A 54 -3.00 -2.23 16.56
N GLN A 55 -2.88 -3.39 17.18
CA GLN A 55 -2.63 -3.47 18.61
C GLN A 55 -1.29 -2.85 18.99
N TYR A 56 -0.24 -3.14 18.24
CA TYR A 56 1.07 -2.56 18.48
C TYR A 56 1.05 -1.03 18.34
N ALA A 57 0.38 -0.52 17.31
CA ALA A 57 0.23 0.92 17.13
C ALA A 57 -0.51 1.57 18.32
N LEU A 58 -1.63 1.00 18.75
CA LEU A 58 -2.45 1.53 19.84
C LEU A 58 -1.80 1.37 21.22
N LEU A 59 -1.10 0.26 21.46
CA LEU A 59 -0.59 -0.05 22.78
C LEU A 59 0.82 0.51 23.03
N ASP A 60 1.64 0.59 21.99
CA ASP A 60 3.06 0.87 22.13
C ASP A 60 3.58 2.10 21.37
N CYS A 61 2.95 2.45 20.25
CA CYS A 61 3.44 3.52 19.39
C CYS A 61 2.73 4.86 19.64
N LEU A 62 1.40 4.84 19.75
CA LEU A 62 0.63 6.06 19.96
C LEU A 62 0.65 6.51 21.44
N PRO A 63 0.69 7.82 21.70
CA PRO A 63 0.39 8.35 23.02
C PRO A 63 -1.00 7.89 23.48
N ASN A 64 -1.13 7.49 24.74
CA ASN A 64 -2.36 6.92 25.29
C ASN A 64 -3.62 7.76 24.98
N HIS A 65 -3.53 9.08 25.09
CA HIS A 65 -4.68 9.96 24.84
C HIS A 65 -5.13 9.94 23.36
N LEU A 66 -4.24 9.70 22.40
CA LEU A 66 -4.59 9.56 20.98
C LEU A 66 -5.17 8.17 20.69
N ALA A 67 -4.61 7.13 21.27
CA ALA A 67 -5.16 5.79 21.20
C ALA A 67 -6.57 5.73 21.81
N ASP A 68 -6.75 6.34 22.96
CA ASP A 68 -8.07 6.43 23.62
C ASP A 68 -9.07 7.25 22.79
N ALA A 69 -8.63 8.34 22.19
CA ALA A 69 -9.48 9.16 21.31
C ALA A 69 -9.91 8.40 20.04
N HIS A 70 -8.99 7.60 19.47
CA HIS A 70 -9.31 6.74 18.33
C HIS A 70 -10.32 5.66 18.72
N MET A 71 -10.09 4.96 19.82
CA MET A 71 -10.98 3.91 20.33
C MET A 71 -12.36 4.44 20.74
N ALA A 72 -12.43 5.69 21.19
CA ALA A 72 -13.68 6.37 21.52
C ALA A 72 -14.40 6.96 20.29
N GLY A 73 -13.80 6.90 19.10
CA GLY A 73 -14.35 7.48 17.88
C GLY A 73 -14.30 9.01 17.82
N LEU A 74 -13.48 9.66 18.66
CA LEU A 74 -13.28 11.12 18.64
C LEU A 74 -12.37 11.56 17.49
N ILE A 75 -11.44 10.71 17.12
CA ILE A 75 -10.60 10.81 15.91
C ILE A 75 -10.60 9.47 15.20
N HIS A 76 -10.29 9.50 13.90
CA HIS A 76 -10.05 8.30 13.13
C HIS A 76 -8.62 8.34 12.56
N ILE A 77 -7.82 7.34 12.90
CA ILE A 77 -6.50 7.12 12.29
C ILE A 77 -6.71 6.07 11.22
N HIS A 78 -6.60 6.48 9.97
CA HIS A 78 -6.86 5.64 8.80
C HIS A 78 -5.77 4.59 8.65
N GLU A 79 -6.15 3.35 8.35
CA GLU A 79 -5.23 2.24 8.08
C GLU A 79 -4.14 2.10 9.15
N LEU A 80 -4.56 2.05 10.39
CA LEU A 80 -3.68 2.07 11.58
C LEU A 80 -2.69 0.90 11.58
N GLU A 81 -3.06 -0.22 10.99
CA GLU A 81 -2.23 -1.42 10.84
C GLU A 81 -0.93 -1.17 10.07
N TYR A 82 -0.90 -0.16 9.20
CA TYR A 82 0.30 0.21 8.46
C TYR A 82 1.15 1.28 9.13
N PHE A 83 0.62 1.93 10.17
CA PHE A 83 1.26 3.08 10.84
C PHE A 83 2.76 2.89 11.13
N VAL A 84 3.15 1.69 11.53
CA VAL A 84 4.53 1.37 11.91
C VAL A 84 5.37 0.72 10.82
N THR A 85 4.75 0.30 9.71
CA THR A 85 5.43 -0.52 8.71
C THR A 85 5.51 0.08 7.32
N ARG A 86 4.53 0.88 6.92
CA ARG A 86 4.43 1.36 5.55
C ARG A 86 3.98 2.82 5.49
N PRO A 87 4.63 3.65 4.67
CA PRO A 87 4.08 4.95 4.33
C PRO A 87 2.82 4.79 3.46
N PHE A 88 1.98 5.84 3.46
CA PHE A 88 0.68 5.84 2.78
C PHE A 88 0.70 6.60 1.48
N CYS A 89 -0.23 6.24 0.58
CA CYS A 89 -0.71 6.98 -0.58
C CYS A 89 0.35 7.92 -1.15
N GLN A 90 1.15 7.41 -2.07
CA GLN A 90 2.30 8.15 -2.58
C GLN A 90 2.10 8.55 -4.03
N GLU A 91 2.40 9.79 -4.34
CA GLU A 91 2.67 10.25 -5.70
C GLU A 91 4.14 10.10 -6.03
N HIS A 92 4.44 9.41 -7.13
CA HIS A 92 5.79 9.14 -7.57
C HIS A 92 6.18 10.04 -8.74
N ASP A 93 7.42 10.50 -8.77
CA ASP A 93 7.95 11.25 -9.91
C ASP A 93 8.33 10.30 -11.05
N LEU A 94 7.47 10.21 -12.05
CA LEU A 94 7.70 9.35 -13.22
C LEU A 94 9.01 9.69 -13.94
N ARG A 95 9.43 10.96 -13.95
CA ARG A 95 10.69 11.41 -14.58
C ARG A 95 11.90 10.67 -14.02
N PHE A 96 11.88 10.40 -12.70
CA PHE A 96 12.98 9.69 -12.05
C PHE A 96 13.18 8.32 -12.69
N PHE A 97 12.10 7.55 -12.84
CA PHE A 97 12.15 6.20 -13.41
C PHE A 97 12.47 6.20 -14.91
N LEU A 98 11.94 7.14 -15.65
CA LEU A 98 12.21 7.28 -17.09
C LEU A 98 13.67 7.62 -17.36
N LYS A 99 14.26 8.50 -16.55
CA LYS A 99 15.63 9.00 -16.70
C LYS A 99 16.70 8.04 -16.16
N ASN A 100 16.43 7.39 -15.02
CA ASN A 100 17.40 6.57 -14.33
C ASN A 100 17.19 5.07 -14.54
N GLY A 101 15.98 4.67 -14.99
CA GLY A 101 15.58 3.27 -15.07
C GLY A 101 15.11 2.73 -13.73
N LEU A 102 15.02 1.41 -13.66
CA LEU A 102 14.66 0.66 -12.46
C LEU A 102 15.96 0.10 -11.85
N ILE A 103 16.28 0.56 -10.64
CA ILE A 103 17.52 0.23 -9.96
C ILE A 103 17.21 -0.62 -8.74
N VAL A 104 17.93 -1.72 -8.59
CA VAL A 104 17.96 -2.49 -7.35
C VAL A 104 19.13 -1.97 -6.52
N ASP A 105 18.81 -1.37 -5.39
CA ASP A 105 19.80 -0.74 -4.49
C ASP A 105 20.24 -1.65 -3.32
N GLY A 106 19.80 -2.90 -3.33
CA GLY A 106 20.08 -3.85 -2.26
C GLY A 106 19.18 -3.71 -1.02
N GLN A 107 18.21 -2.81 -1.04
CA GLN A 107 17.28 -2.57 0.08
C GLN A 107 16.09 -3.55 0.11
N GLY A 108 16.13 -4.58 -0.68
CA GLY A 108 15.10 -5.64 -0.67
C GLY A 108 13.89 -5.39 -1.55
N VAL A 109 13.86 -4.31 -2.30
CA VAL A 109 12.81 -4.04 -3.30
C VAL A 109 13.15 -4.78 -4.58
N HIS A 110 12.52 -5.90 -4.80
CA HIS A 110 12.75 -6.73 -5.98
C HIS A 110 11.91 -6.24 -7.15
N THR A 111 12.47 -5.33 -7.91
CA THR A 111 11.93 -4.95 -9.21
C THR A 111 12.84 -5.43 -10.33
N ALA A 112 12.30 -5.45 -11.54
CA ALA A 112 13.13 -5.66 -12.70
C ALA A 112 14.22 -4.57 -12.77
N VAL A 113 15.46 -4.94 -13.01
CA VAL A 113 16.55 -4.00 -13.28
C VAL A 113 16.48 -3.60 -14.75
N ALA A 114 16.43 -2.30 -15.01
CA ALA A 114 16.42 -1.78 -16.37
C ALA A 114 17.09 -0.40 -16.43
N GLY A 115 17.79 -0.12 -17.52
CA GLY A 115 18.35 1.19 -17.79
C GLY A 115 17.29 2.24 -18.13
N PRO A 116 17.70 3.48 -18.40
CA PRO A 116 16.79 4.57 -18.81
C PRO A 116 15.90 4.17 -19.99
N ALA A 117 14.66 4.63 -19.97
CA ALA A 117 13.73 4.40 -21.06
C ALA A 117 14.19 5.11 -22.34
N LYS A 118 14.21 4.39 -23.46
CA LYS A 118 14.56 4.92 -24.78
C LYS A 118 13.44 4.75 -25.81
N HIS A 119 12.50 3.88 -25.52
CA HIS A 119 11.39 3.52 -26.39
C HIS A 119 10.06 3.66 -25.65
N PRO A 120 8.95 3.96 -26.32
CA PRO A 120 7.65 4.17 -25.70
C PRO A 120 7.18 2.97 -24.90
N GLU A 121 7.40 1.75 -25.38
CA GLU A 121 7.05 0.52 -24.68
C GLU A 121 7.81 0.40 -23.35
N VAL A 122 9.10 0.73 -23.37
CA VAL A 122 9.94 0.68 -22.16
C VAL A 122 9.49 1.75 -21.17
N ALA A 123 9.15 2.95 -21.63
CA ALA A 123 8.65 4.01 -20.78
C ALA A 123 7.34 3.59 -20.07
N ILE A 124 6.41 3.00 -20.80
CA ILE A 124 5.15 2.47 -20.26
C ILE A 124 5.40 1.34 -19.25
N LEU A 125 6.27 0.41 -19.58
CA LEU A 125 6.59 -0.70 -18.66
C LEU A 125 7.34 -0.22 -17.42
N HIS A 126 8.22 0.77 -17.52
CA HIS A 126 8.84 1.39 -16.34
C HIS A 126 7.79 2.00 -15.43
N ALA A 127 6.83 2.74 -16.00
CA ALA A 127 5.74 3.32 -15.24
C ALA A 127 4.91 2.24 -14.51
N ALA A 128 4.53 1.17 -15.20
CA ALA A 128 3.77 0.09 -14.59
C ALA A 128 4.56 -0.64 -13.49
N LYS A 129 5.83 -0.98 -13.77
CA LYS A 129 6.68 -1.72 -12.82
C LYS A 129 7.04 -0.91 -11.59
N ALA A 130 7.23 0.40 -11.71
CA ALA A 130 7.48 1.25 -10.55
C ALA A 130 6.26 1.32 -9.62
N LEU A 131 5.04 1.41 -10.15
CA LEU A 131 3.81 1.33 -9.34
C LEU A 131 3.63 -0.05 -8.70
N ALA A 132 3.86 -1.12 -9.45
CA ALA A 132 3.79 -2.48 -8.91
C ALA A 132 4.79 -2.69 -7.75
N ALA A 133 6.01 -2.17 -7.90
CA ALA A 133 7.01 -2.19 -6.83
C ALA A 133 6.60 -1.31 -5.64
N ALA A 134 6.05 -0.13 -5.90
CA ALA A 134 5.56 0.75 -4.87
C ALA A 134 4.47 0.06 -4.04
N GLN A 135 3.54 -0.65 -4.68
CA GLN A 135 2.43 -1.34 -4.02
C GLN A 135 2.88 -2.38 -2.99
N THR A 136 4.07 -2.97 -3.15
CA THR A 136 4.63 -3.91 -2.17
C THR A 136 5.23 -3.23 -0.93
N ASN A 137 5.57 -1.94 -1.01
CA ASN A 137 6.30 -1.20 0.03
C ASN A 137 5.48 -0.06 0.66
N TRP A 138 4.46 0.41 -0.01
CA TRP A 138 3.53 1.44 0.47
C TRP A 138 2.14 0.85 0.67
N ALA A 139 1.38 1.46 1.55
CA ALA A 139 -0.05 1.18 1.70
C ALA A 139 -0.87 2.20 0.90
N GLY A 140 -2.11 1.83 0.57
CA GLY A 140 -3.04 2.72 -0.14
C GLY A 140 -2.70 2.98 -1.60
N GLY A 141 -3.27 4.02 -2.17
CA GLY A 141 -3.14 4.37 -3.58
C GLY A 141 -1.73 4.82 -3.97
N GLN A 142 -1.25 4.33 -5.08
CA GLN A 142 0.02 4.73 -5.69
C GLN A 142 -0.27 5.38 -7.04
N GLY A 143 0.35 6.50 -7.33
CA GLY A 143 0.06 7.25 -8.56
C GLY A 143 1.23 8.05 -9.09
N TYR A 144 0.99 8.70 -10.21
CA TYR A 144 1.90 9.65 -10.82
C TYR A 144 1.22 10.99 -11.03
N ASP A 145 1.90 12.07 -10.65
CA ASP A 145 1.54 13.38 -11.13
C ASP A 145 1.94 13.54 -12.61
N SER A 146 1.11 14.25 -13.36
CA SER A 146 1.42 14.68 -14.74
C SER A 146 1.87 13.52 -15.66
N PHE A 147 1.30 12.35 -15.49
CA PHE A 147 1.64 11.11 -16.21
C PHE A 147 1.72 11.30 -17.74
N ASN A 148 0.71 11.95 -18.32
CA ASN A 148 0.65 12.24 -19.74
C ASN A 148 1.76 13.21 -20.22
N VAL A 149 2.13 14.17 -19.39
CA VAL A 149 3.16 15.16 -19.72
C VAL A 149 4.53 14.50 -19.81
N TRP A 150 4.85 13.66 -18.84
CA TRP A 150 6.16 13.00 -18.79
C TRP A 150 6.32 11.88 -19.81
N LEU A 151 5.22 11.29 -20.28
CA LEU A 151 5.23 10.33 -21.38
C LEU A 151 5.22 10.97 -22.76
N ALA A 152 4.77 12.22 -22.87
CA ALA A 152 4.64 12.89 -24.17
C ALA A 152 5.89 12.79 -25.07
N PRO A 153 7.13 12.99 -24.58
CA PRO A 153 8.32 12.87 -25.42
C PRO A 153 8.53 11.48 -26.04
N PHE A 154 8.02 10.43 -25.40
CA PHE A 154 8.10 9.07 -25.91
C PHE A 154 6.99 8.73 -26.91
N LEU A 155 5.91 9.50 -26.88
CA LEU A 155 4.71 9.28 -27.70
C LEU A 155 4.65 10.20 -28.92
N GLU A 156 5.52 11.20 -28.97
CA GLU A 156 5.55 12.19 -30.04
C GLU A 156 5.72 11.51 -31.41
N GLY A 157 4.87 11.90 -32.37
CA GLY A 157 4.90 11.37 -33.73
C GLY A 157 4.31 9.97 -33.92
N LEU A 158 3.86 9.30 -32.84
CA LEU A 158 3.19 8.01 -32.95
C LEU A 158 1.75 8.16 -33.45
N PRO A 159 1.25 7.23 -34.29
CA PRO A 159 -0.16 7.17 -34.66
C PRO A 159 -1.04 6.93 -33.43
N TYR A 160 -2.27 7.47 -33.45
CA TYR A 160 -3.24 7.32 -32.37
C TYR A 160 -3.42 5.87 -31.91
N GLU A 161 -3.57 4.94 -32.86
CA GLU A 161 -3.76 3.52 -32.54
C GLU A 161 -2.57 2.91 -31.79
N ARG A 162 -1.36 3.40 -32.04
CA ARG A 162 -0.17 2.97 -31.31
C ARG A 162 -0.16 3.51 -29.88
N VAL A 163 -0.52 4.78 -29.70
CA VAL A 163 -0.64 5.39 -28.35
C VAL A 163 -1.72 4.68 -27.54
N LYS A 164 -2.86 4.38 -28.17
CA LYS A 164 -3.93 3.63 -27.56
C LYS A 164 -3.48 2.23 -27.12
N GLN A 165 -2.72 1.54 -27.96
CA GLN A 165 -2.16 0.22 -27.61
C GLN A 165 -1.23 0.29 -26.42
N LEU A 166 -0.37 1.32 -26.32
CA LEU A 166 0.52 1.53 -25.17
C LEU A 166 -0.27 1.81 -23.89
N ALA A 167 -1.32 2.61 -23.97
CA ALA A 167 -2.22 2.83 -22.83
C ALA A 167 -2.92 1.55 -22.37
N GLN A 168 -3.35 0.71 -23.31
CA GLN A 168 -3.92 -0.60 -22.98
C GLN A 168 -2.92 -1.52 -22.30
N MET A 169 -1.65 -1.51 -22.73
CA MET A 169 -0.57 -2.27 -22.07
C MET A 169 -0.39 -1.80 -20.61
N PHE A 170 -0.39 -0.49 -20.37
CA PHE A 170 -0.28 0.05 -19.02
C PHE A 170 -1.42 -0.43 -18.12
N ILE A 171 -2.67 -0.28 -18.59
CA ILE A 171 -3.84 -0.73 -17.84
C ILE A 171 -3.79 -2.25 -17.57
N TYR A 172 -3.41 -3.03 -18.57
CA TYR A 172 -3.26 -4.48 -18.43
C TYR A 172 -2.26 -4.87 -17.34
N GLU A 173 -1.08 -4.23 -17.33
CA GLU A 173 -0.04 -4.48 -16.32
C GLU A 173 -0.47 -4.08 -14.89
N LEU A 174 -1.39 -3.13 -14.75
CA LEU A 174 -1.89 -2.70 -13.44
C LEU A 174 -3.14 -3.48 -12.97
N SER A 175 -3.76 -4.25 -13.85
CA SER A 175 -4.98 -4.99 -13.54
C SER A 175 -4.75 -6.43 -13.06
N GLN A 176 -3.52 -6.80 -12.76
CA GLN A 176 -3.13 -8.15 -12.32
C GLN A 176 -2.99 -8.27 -10.82
#